data_c82d13be74139963a8d2c4e108f299f2
#
_entry.id   c82d13be74139963a8d2c4e108f299f2
#
_cell.length_a   1.000
_cell.length_b   1.000
_cell.length_c   1.000
_cell.angle_alpha   90.00
_cell.angle_beta   90.00
_cell.angle_gamma   90.00
#
_symmetry.space_group_name_H-M   'P 1'
#
loop_
_entity.id
_entity.type
_entity.pdbx_description
1 polymer ?
#
loop_
_entity_poly.entity_id
_entity_poly.type
_entity_poly.pdbx_seq_one_letter_code
_entity_poly.pdbx_strand_id
1 'polypeptide(L)'
;MSKYCVVLTTLGNEEDARKIIDGILNDKLAACMQTMSIGSHYTWEGEVCHDHEVLVLFKTSWALYDALESKIKELHPYDTPEIIAIDIEKGFKGYLDWIDEVTK
;
A
#
# COMPACT_ATOMS: atom_id res chain seq x y z
N MET A 1 7.92 2.64 17.89
CA MET A 1 7.74 2.42 16.45
C MET A 1 9.05 1.96 15.85
N SER A 2 9.05 0.97 14.97
CA SER A 2 10.25 0.53 14.29
C SER A 2 10.61 1.48 13.13
N LYS A 3 11.60 1.10 12.34
CA LYS A 3 12.00 1.84 11.15
C LYS A 3 11.10 1.51 9.94
N TYR A 4 10.40 0.38 9.97
CA TYR A 4 9.71 -0.19 8.81
C TYR A 4 8.22 -0.31 9.03
N CYS A 5 7.46 -0.31 7.92
CA CYS A 5 6.01 -0.44 7.98
C CYS A 5 5.46 -1.17 6.75
N VAL A 6 4.22 -1.64 6.88
CA VAL A 6 3.41 -2.15 5.78
C VAL A 6 2.31 -1.15 5.53
N VAL A 7 2.22 -0.63 4.32
CA VAL A 7 1.15 0.27 3.91
C VAL A 7 0.12 -0.54 3.12
N LEU A 8 -1.15 -0.27 3.36
CA LEU A 8 -2.25 -0.99 2.72
C LEU A 8 -3.14 -0.02 1.96
N THR A 9 -3.54 -0.42 0.76
CA THR A 9 -4.60 0.25 0.01
C THR A 9 -5.44 -0.79 -0.72
N THR A 10 -6.63 -0.41 -1.17
CA THR A 10 -7.52 -1.30 -1.90
C THR A 10 -7.95 -0.65 -3.21
N LEU A 11 -8.10 -1.46 -4.25
CA LEU A 11 -8.50 -1.02 -5.58
C LEU A 11 -9.67 -1.90 -6.06
N GLY A 12 -10.46 -1.37 -6.99
CA GLY A 12 -11.61 -2.09 -7.52
C GLY A 12 -11.28 -3.21 -8.50
N ASN A 13 -10.07 -3.21 -9.04
CA ASN A 13 -9.64 -4.22 -10.03
C ASN A 13 -8.11 -4.28 -10.12
N GLU A 14 -7.61 -5.31 -10.79
CA GLU A 14 -6.17 -5.52 -10.92
C GLU A 14 -5.47 -4.49 -11.80
N GLU A 15 -6.16 -3.95 -12.79
CA GLU A 15 -5.58 -2.95 -13.68
C GLU A 15 -5.22 -1.68 -12.91
N ASP A 16 -6.14 -1.20 -12.08
CA ASP A 16 -5.89 -0.01 -11.24
C ASP A 16 -4.79 -0.29 -10.21
N ALA A 17 -4.79 -1.48 -9.62
CA ALA A 17 -3.73 -1.88 -8.69
C ALA A 17 -2.36 -1.87 -9.38
N ARG A 18 -2.28 -2.40 -10.61
CA ARG A 18 -1.04 -2.46 -11.36
C ARG A 18 -0.49 -1.06 -11.66
N LYS A 19 -1.34 -0.12 -11.98
CA LYS A 19 -0.90 1.26 -12.24
C LYS A 19 -0.23 1.87 -11.02
N ILE A 20 -0.80 1.66 -9.85
CA ILE A 20 -0.21 2.16 -8.61
C ILE A 20 1.10 1.44 -8.33
N ILE A 21 1.12 0.12 -8.41
CA ILE A 21 2.33 -0.69 -8.18
C ILE A 21 3.47 -0.22 -9.08
N ASP A 22 3.21 -0.06 -10.37
CA ASP A 22 4.24 0.35 -11.33
C ASP A 22 4.77 1.75 -11.01
N GLY A 23 3.90 2.68 -10.62
CA GLY A 23 4.31 4.03 -10.23
C GLY A 23 5.18 4.04 -8.98
N ILE A 24 4.81 3.23 -7.99
CA ILE A 24 5.57 3.14 -6.74
C ILE A 24 6.92 2.48 -6.95
N LEU A 25 6.98 1.41 -7.74
CA LEU A 25 8.25 0.75 -8.08
C LEU A 25 9.18 1.68 -8.84
N ASN A 26 8.62 2.42 -9.80
CA ASN A 26 9.40 3.36 -10.60
C ASN A 26 10.06 4.43 -9.73
N ASP A 27 9.35 4.92 -8.72
CA ASP A 27 9.85 5.95 -7.82
C ASP A 27 10.61 5.39 -6.61
N LYS A 28 10.72 4.08 -6.50
CA LYS A 28 11.44 3.40 -5.41
C LYS A 28 10.93 3.78 -4.02
N LEU A 29 9.62 3.92 -3.89
CA LEU A 29 8.98 4.31 -2.63
C LEU A 29 8.61 3.11 -1.74
N ALA A 30 8.67 1.92 -2.27
CA ALA A 30 8.50 0.68 -1.52
C ALA A 30 9.34 -0.42 -2.14
N ALA A 31 9.74 -1.38 -1.32
CA ALA A 31 10.62 -2.47 -1.75
C ALA A 31 9.84 -3.60 -2.41
N CYS A 32 8.66 -3.89 -1.89
CA CYS A 32 7.88 -5.06 -2.30
C CYS A 32 6.40 -4.71 -2.23
N MET A 33 5.66 -5.06 -3.26
CA MET A 33 4.22 -4.99 -3.26
C MET A 33 3.65 -6.38 -3.44
N GLN A 34 2.65 -6.70 -2.64
CA GLN A 34 1.95 -7.98 -2.74
C GLN A 34 0.46 -7.71 -2.85
N THR A 35 -0.24 -8.53 -3.62
CA THR A 35 -1.67 -8.34 -3.86
C THR A 35 -2.47 -9.55 -3.45
N MET A 36 -3.72 -9.31 -3.06
CA MET A 36 -4.65 -10.35 -2.65
C MET A 36 -6.07 -9.93 -3.00
N SER A 37 -6.86 -10.86 -3.54
CA SER A 37 -8.29 -10.60 -3.76
C SER A 37 -9.03 -10.71 -2.45
N ILE A 38 -9.87 -9.73 -2.15
CA ILE A 38 -10.62 -9.68 -0.88
C ILE A 38 -12.07 -9.33 -1.13
N GLY A 39 -12.93 -9.62 -0.13
CA GLY A 39 -14.26 -9.07 -0.06
C GLY A 39 -14.27 -7.92 0.94
N SER A 40 -14.80 -6.79 0.57
CA SER A 40 -14.89 -5.61 1.42
C SER A 40 -16.35 -5.29 1.74
N HIS A 41 -16.63 -4.99 2.99
CA HIS A 41 -17.97 -4.71 3.49
C HIS A 41 -17.90 -3.42 4.31
N TYR A 42 -18.64 -2.40 3.91
CA TYR A 42 -18.47 -1.07 4.52
C TYR A 42 -19.70 -0.21 4.32
N THR A 43 -19.71 0.93 4.97
CA THR A 43 -20.77 1.92 4.81
C THR A 43 -20.21 3.11 4.02
N TRP A 44 -20.93 3.50 2.99
CA TRP A 44 -20.57 4.66 2.16
C TRP A 44 -21.85 5.44 1.84
N GLU A 45 -21.85 6.74 2.18
CA GLU A 45 -22.97 7.65 1.95
C GLU A 45 -24.32 7.07 2.47
N GLY A 46 -24.29 6.49 3.66
CA GLY A 46 -25.46 5.93 4.31
C GLY A 46 -25.89 4.55 3.81
N GLU A 47 -25.18 3.99 2.85
CA GLU A 47 -25.49 2.68 2.28
C GLU A 47 -24.48 1.64 2.73
N VAL A 48 -24.95 0.39 2.90
CA VAL A 48 -24.08 -0.75 3.18
C VAL A 48 -23.63 -1.33 1.84
N CYS A 49 -22.31 -1.41 1.66
CA CYS A 49 -21.73 -1.90 0.41
C CYS A 49 -20.98 -3.20 0.62
N HIS A 50 -21.00 -4.06 -0.39
CA HIS A 50 -20.29 -5.33 -0.43
C HIS A 50 -19.59 -5.43 -1.78
N ASP A 51 -18.27 -5.33 -1.80
CA ASP A 51 -17.51 -5.30 -3.05
C ASP A 51 -16.35 -6.28 -3.01
N HIS A 52 -15.96 -6.74 -4.21
CA HIS A 52 -14.69 -7.41 -4.38
C HIS A 52 -13.64 -6.35 -4.65
N GLU A 53 -12.51 -6.45 -3.97
CA GLU A 53 -11.42 -5.53 -4.16
C GLU A 53 -10.09 -6.27 -4.23
N VAL A 54 -9.06 -5.55 -4.70
CA VAL A 54 -7.68 -6.02 -4.66
C VAL A 54 -6.97 -5.25 -3.54
N LEU A 55 -6.47 -5.98 -2.56
CA LEU A 55 -5.67 -5.41 -1.48
C LEU A 55 -4.22 -5.39 -1.94
N VAL A 56 -3.56 -4.25 -1.77
CA VAL A 56 -2.13 -4.12 -2.06
C VAL A 56 -1.40 -3.80 -0.77
N LEU A 57 -0.34 -4.59 -0.48
CA LEU A 57 0.53 -4.38 0.66
C LEU A 57 1.87 -3.86 0.16
N PHE A 58 2.33 -2.75 0.73
CA PHE A 58 3.61 -2.13 0.37
C PHE A 58 4.56 -2.23 1.55
N LYS A 59 5.70 -2.88 1.36
CA LYS A 59 6.74 -2.97 2.40
C LYS A 59 7.73 -1.84 2.19
N THR A 60 7.88 -0.97 3.17
CA THR A 60 8.73 0.22 3.06
C THR A 60 9.24 0.66 4.44
N SER A 61 9.90 1.80 4.48
CA SER A 61 10.32 2.43 5.74
C SER A 61 9.38 3.58 6.08
N TRP A 62 9.28 3.90 7.38
CA TRP A 62 8.49 5.04 7.82
C TRP A 62 8.99 6.35 7.20
N ALA A 63 10.30 6.46 6.94
CA ALA A 63 10.87 7.66 6.31
C ALA A 63 10.25 7.95 4.93
N LEU A 64 9.76 6.92 4.24
CA LEU A 64 9.16 7.06 2.92
C LEU A 64 7.64 7.12 2.95
N TYR A 65 7.01 6.98 4.13
CA TYR A 65 5.56 6.89 4.22
C TYR A 65 4.84 8.08 3.58
N ASP A 66 5.23 9.30 3.91
CA ASP A 66 4.54 10.50 3.40
C ASP A 66 4.61 10.56 1.87
N ALA A 67 5.77 10.28 1.30
CA ALA A 67 5.94 10.27 -0.15
C ALA A 67 5.13 9.14 -0.81
N LEU A 68 5.10 7.97 -0.18
CA LEU A 68 4.31 6.83 -0.65
C LEU A 68 2.82 7.14 -0.61
N GLU A 69 2.31 7.66 0.51
CA GLU A 69 0.90 8.05 0.63
C GLU A 69 0.52 9.04 -0.45
N SER A 70 1.34 10.06 -0.64
CA SER A 70 1.10 11.11 -1.64
C SER A 70 1.02 10.53 -3.05
N LYS A 71 1.93 9.61 -3.39
CA LYS A 71 1.94 8.99 -4.71
C LYS A 71 0.74 8.05 -4.92
N ILE A 72 0.38 7.27 -3.91
CA ILE A 72 -0.79 6.40 -3.98
C ILE A 72 -2.03 7.28 -4.21
N LYS A 73 -2.18 8.35 -3.45
CA LYS A 73 -3.35 9.23 -3.56
C LYS A 73 -3.43 9.87 -4.95
N GLU A 74 -2.28 10.27 -5.51
CA GLU A 74 -2.23 10.85 -6.86
C GLU A 74 -2.76 9.88 -7.93
N LEU A 75 -2.44 8.59 -7.80
CA LEU A 75 -2.78 7.58 -8.79
C LEU A 75 -4.09 6.85 -8.51
N HIS A 76 -4.64 7.00 -7.31
CA HIS A 76 -5.81 6.27 -6.87
C HIS A 76 -7.10 6.85 -7.47
N PRO A 77 -7.99 6.01 -8.02
CA PRO A 77 -9.24 6.50 -8.62
C PRO A 77 -10.33 6.87 -7.60
N TYR A 78 -10.20 6.47 -6.33
CA TYR A 78 -11.22 6.79 -5.32
C TYR A 78 -11.03 8.19 -4.76
N ASP A 79 -12.14 8.84 -4.40
CA ASP A 79 -12.09 10.14 -3.70
C ASP A 79 -11.50 9.98 -2.30
N THR A 80 -11.88 8.92 -1.60
CA THR A 80 -11.43 8.64 -0.24
C THR A 80 -10.84 7.23 -0.18
N PRO A 81 -9.60 7.05 -0.64
CA PRO A 81 -9.00 5.72 -0.63
C PRO A 81 -8.58 5.29 0.78
N GLU A 82 -8.61 3.99 1.02
CA GLU A 82 -7.97 3.43 2.21
C GLU A 82 -6.47 3.51 2.00
N ILE A 83 -5.77 4.22 2.88
CA ILE A 83 -4.31 4.24 2.91
C ILE A 83 -3.93 4.26 4.37
N ILE A 84 -3.50 3.11 4.87
CA ILE A 84 -3.12 2.95 6.28
C ILE A 84 -1.76 2.28 6.36
N ALA A 85 -1.10 2.42 7.50
CA ALA A 85 0.20 1.82 7.73
C ALA A 85 0.21 1.07 9.06
N ILE A 86 0.86 -0.09 9.04
CA ILE A 86 1.03 -0.93 10.22
C ILE A 86 2.53 -1.04 10.48
N ASP A 87 2.95 -0.80 11.72
CA ASP A 87 4.35 -0.91 12.09
C ASP A 87 4.83 -2.34 11.99
N ILE A 88 6.01 -2.54 11.41
CA ILE A 88 6.69 -3.83 11.45
C ILE A 88 7.63 -3.79 12.65
N GLU A 89 7.12 -4.23 13.79
CA GLU A 89 7.87 -4.17 15.04
C GLU A 89 9.14 -5.01 15.00
N LYS A 90 9.05 -6.20 14.41
CA LYS A 90 10.18 -7.13 14.29
C LYS A 90 10.19 -7.77 12.91
N GLY A 91 11.37 -8.03 12.39
CA GLY A 91 11.51 -8.71 11.12
C GLY A 91 12.90 -9.33 11.01
N PHE A 92 13.06 -10.21 10.04
CA PHE A 92 14.35 -10.81 9.73
C PHE A 92 15.31 -9.72 9.23
N LYS A 93 16.45 -9.58 9.86
CA LYS A 93 17.38 -8.48 9.56
C LYS A 93 17.76 -8.41 8.08
N GLY A 94 18.04 -9.54 7.44
CA GLY A 94 18.40 -9.56 6.04
C GLY A 94 17.29 -9.00 5.14
N TYR A 95 16.04 -9.29 5.46
CA TYR A 95 14.90 -8.77 4.71
C TYR A 95 14.73 -7.27 4.93
N LEU A 96 14.83 -6.81 6.17
CA LEU A 96 14.71 -5.40 6.50
C LEU A 96 15.82 -4.57 5.86
N ASP A 97 17.05 -5.09 5.86
CA ASP A 97 18.18 -4.44 5.19
C ASP A 97 17.91 -4.33 3.67
N TRP A 98 17.32 -5.36 3.09
CA TRP A 98 16.97 -5.36 1.68
C TRP A 98 15.95 -4.26 1.34
N ILE A 99 14.98 -4.01 2.23
CA ILE A 99 14.04 -2.89 2.03
C ILE A 99 14.82 -1.58 1.86
N ASP A 100 15.82 -1.33 2.70
CA ASP A 100 16.64 -0.12 2.60
C ASP A 100 17.45 -0.09 1.30
N GLU A 101 17.97 -1.22 0.86
CA GLU A 101 18.82 -1.30 -0.33
C GLU A 101 18.09 -0.90 -1.60
N VAL A 102 16.81 -1.27 -1.74
CA VAL A 102 16.08 -1.11 -3.00
C VAL A 102 15.14 0.09 -3.02
N THR A 103 15.07 0.86 -1.94
CA THR A 103 14.25 2.08 -1.86
C THR A 103 15.12 3.33 -1.79
N LYS A 104 14.47 4.48 -1.92
CA LYS A 104 15.15 5.78 -1.84
C LYS A 104 15.82 6.04 -0.51
#